data_97e9e168a65136bfd88034f1053353f3
#
_entry.id   97e9e168a65136bfd88034f1053353f3
#
_cell.length_a   1.000
_cell.length_b   1.000
_cell.length_c   1.000
_cell.angle_alpha   90.00
_cell.angle_beta   90.00
_cell.angle_gamma   90.00
#
_symmetry.space_group_name_H-M   'P 1'
#
loop_
_entity.id
_entity.type
_entity.pdbx_description
1 polymer ?
#
loop_
_entity_poly.entity_id
_entity_poly.type
_entity_poly.pdbx_seq_one_letter_code
_entity_poly.pdbx_strand_id
1 'polypeptide(L)'
;IMILLCFSFMFSFVNTINLSLLQIKGRSDLFLKLEVVKKAISITMILLSASWGIMAMCWSMVIYTQIAIFINTYYTGKLFHLGYREQLTDFLPYFFMALLANIPTYMLTYTSLSIVTQILLGGLMSLSIYILLLKIKRDDMYLLIEHMLLSYCKRKMAR
;
A
#
# COMPACT_ATOMS: atom_id res chain seq x y z
N ILE A 1 0.38 -11.63 -14.80
CA ILE A 1 1.50 -11.57 -13.82
C ILE A 1 1.57 -10.20 -13.19
N MET A 2 1.75 -9.12 -13.95
CA MET A 2 1.88 -7.75 -13.42
C MET A 2 0.73 -7.35 -12.49
N ILE A 3 -0.52 -7.62 -12.86
CA ILE A 3 -1.70 -7.29 -12.04
C ILE A 3 -1.64 -7.98 -10.67
N LEU A 4 -1.26 -9.27 -10.63
CA LEU A 4 -1.13 -10.02 -9.37
C LEU A 4 -0.03 -9.46 -8.47
N LEU A 5 1.11 -9.07 -9.06
CA LEU A 5 2.21 -8.45 -8.33
C LEU A 5 1.79 -7.08 -7.79
N CYS A 6 1.17 -6.22 -8.60
CA CYS A 6 0.65 -4.92 -8.14
C CYS A 6 -0.34 -5.07 -6.98
N PHE A 7 -1.26 -6.04 -7.08
CA PHE A 7 -2.19 -6.34 -6.01
C PHE A 7 -1.49 -6.76 -4.71
N SER A 8 -0.48 -7.62 -4.81
CA SER A 8 0.33 -8.06 -3.67
C SER A 8 1.09 -6.89 -3.03
N PHE A 9 1.74 -6.03 -3.84
CA PHE A 9 2.50 -4.88 -3.34
C PHE A 9 1.63 -3.82 -2.69
N MET A 10 0.40 -3.61 -3.15
CA MET A 10 -0.54 -2.68 -2.54
C MET A 10 -0.78 -3.00 -1.06
N PHE A 11 -0.94 -4.26 -0.72
CA PHE A 11 -1.12 -4.70 0.66
C PHE A 11 0.18 -4.77 1.47
N SER A 12 1.34 -4.79 0.83
CA SER A 12 2.64 -4.79 1.51
C SER A 12 2.85 -3.53 2.37
N PHE A 13 2.27 -2.39 1.95
CA PHE A 13 2.33 -1.15 2.72
C PHE A 13 1.65 -1.28 4.09
N VAL A 14 0.48 -1.91 4.15
CA VAL A 14 -0.24 -2.18 5.41
C VAL A 14 0.60 -3.06 6.34
N ASN A 15 1.28 -4.07 5.78
CA ASN A 15 2.20 -4.92 6.52
C ASN A 15 3.35 -4.12 7.16
N THR A 16 3.94 -3.20 6.41
CA THR A 16 5.06 -2.36 6.88
C THR A 16 4.63 -1.44 8.01
N ILE A 17 3.46 -0.81 7.92
CA ILE A 17 2.93 0.04 8.99
C ILE A 17 2.72 -0.77 10.27
N ASN A 18 2.09 -1.93 10.20
CA ASN A 18 1.86 -2.78 11.36
C ASN A 18 3.17 -3.18 12.05
N LEU A 19 4.20 -3.50 11.29
CA LEU A 19 5.52 -3.82 11.82
C LEU A 19 6.20 -2.62 12.49
N SER A 20 6.07 -1.43 11.88
CA SER A 20 6.62 -0.18 12.45
C SER A 20 5.95 0.16 13.79
N LEU A 21 4.65 -0.07 13.93
CA LEU A 21 3.92 0.12 15.20
C LEU A 21 4.46 -0.79 16.31
N LEU A 22 4.82 -2.04 16.01
CA LEU A 22 5.43 -2.97 16.97
C LEU A 22 6.80 -2.46 17.43
N GLN A 23 7.60 -1.91 16.53
CA GLN A 23 8.92 -1.33 16.86
C GLN A 23 8.78 -0.10 17.77
N ILE A 24 7.85 0.81 17.45
CA ILE A 24 7.60 2.03 18.25
C ILE A 24 7.20 1.67 19.69
N LYS A 25 6.47 0.58 19.89
CA LYS A 25 6.09 0.10 21.24
C LYS A 25 7.22 -0.62 21.99
N GLY A 26 8.44 -0.69 21.42
CA GLY A 26 9.59 -1.35 22.04
C GLY A 26 9.52 -2.88 22.08
N ARG A 27 8.61 -3.48 21.30
CA ARG A 27 8.43 -4.94 21.21
C ARG A 27 9.21 -5.53 20.03
N SER A 28 10.51 -5.22 19.99
CA SER A 28 11.42 -5.71 18.94
C SER A 28 11.54 -7.23 18.92
N ASP A 29 11.35 -7.88 20.07
CA ASP A 29 11.29 -9.34 20.21
C ASP A 29 10.13 -9.97 19.41
N LEU A 30 8.94 -9.37 19.49
CA LEU A 30 7.77 -9.79 18.70
C LEU A 30 7.95 -9.50 17.20
N PHE A 31 8.50 -8.33 16.88
CA PHE A 31 8.84 -7.98 15.51
C PHE A 31 9.74 -9.04 14.87
N LEU A 32 10.84 -9.41 15.55
CA LEU A 32 11.77 -10.40 15.03
C LEU A 32 11.13 -11.79 14.87
N LYS A 33 10.36 -12.24 15.86
CA LYS A 33 9.63 -13.52 15.79
C LYS A 33 8.67 -13.56 14.59
N LEU A 34 7.89 -12.49 14.40
CA LEU A 34 6.95 -12.40 13.26
C LEU A 34 7.67 -12.40 11.92
N GLU A 35 8.78 -11.68 11.82
CA GLU A 35 9.59 -11.66 10.60
C GLU A 35 10.15 -13.05 10.27
N VAL A 36 10.70 -13.76 11.25
CA VAL A 36 11.22 -15.13 11.05
C VAL A 36 10.11 -16.08 10.62
N VAL A 37 8.95 -16.06 11.28
CA VAL A 37 7.83 -16.93 10.93
C VAL A 37 7.31 -16.61 9.50
N LYS A 38 7.16 -15.34 9.15
CA LYS A 38 6.73 -14.93 7.80
C LYS A 38 7.74 -15.32 6.73
N LYS A 39 9.04 -15.19 7.00
CA LYS A 39 10.09 -15.64 6.08
C LYS A 39 10.06 -17.15 5.86
N ALA A 40 9.87 -17.94 6.92
CA ALA A 40 9.74 -19.39 6.81
C ALA A 40 8.51 -19.77 5.94
N ILE A 41 7.35 -19.15 6.19
CA ILE A 41 6.14 -19.37 5.38
C ILE A 41 6.37 -18.97 3.91
N SER A 42 6.99 -17.81 3.67
CA SER A 42 7.28 -17.32 2.32
C SER A 42 8.17 -18.29 1.55
N ILE A 43 9.26 -18.74 2.15
CA ILE A 43 10.19 -19.70 1.52
C ILE A 43 9.46 -21.00 1.19
N THR A 44 8.70 -21.54 2.13
CA THR A 44 7.94 -22.78 1.92
C THR A 44 6.93 -22.63 0.77
N MET A 45 6.20 -21.53 0.72
CA MET A 45 5.22 -21.28 -0.34
C MET A 45 5.88 -21.12 -1.72
N ILE A 46 7.03 -20.44 -1.80
CA ILE A 46 7.78 -20.29 -3.05
C ILE A 46 8.29 -21.65 -3.51
N LEU A 47 8.89 -22.47 -2.64
CA LEU A 47 9.40 -23.79 -2.99
C LEU A 47 8.29 -24.71 -3.50
N LEU A 48 7.13 -24.72 -2.84
CA LEU A 48 5.98 -25.53 -3.28
C LEU A 48 5.40 -25.05 -4.60
N SER A 49 5.36 -23.73 -4.85
CA SER A 49 4.80 -23.20 -6.09
C SER A 49 5.76 -23.22 -7.27
N ALA A 50 7.08 -23.34 -7.03
CA ALA A 50 8.09 -23.34 -8.06
C ALA A 50 7.91 -24.48 -9.07
N SER A 51 7.45 -25.66 -8.61
CA SER A 51 7.18 -26.82 -9.48
C SER A 51 6.00 -26.60 -10.44
N TRP A 52 5.10 -25.63 -10.16
CA TRP A 52 3.89 -25.38 -10.94
C TRP A 52 4.02 -24.15 -11.86
N GLY A 53 5.21 -23.57 -11.93
CA GLY A 53 5.57 -22.49 -12.84
C GLY A 53 5.30 -21.08 -12.31
N ILE A 54 5.68 -20.08 -13.11
CA ILE A 54 5.71 -18.66 -12.73
C ILE A 54 4.32 -18.13 -12.29
N MET A 55 3.24 -18.58 -12.91
CA MET A 55 1.89 -18.15 -12.56
C MET A 55 1.51 -18.60 -11.15
N ALA A 56 1.86 -19.84 -10.79
CA ALA A 56 1.64 -20.36 -9.44
C ALA A 56 2.45 -19.61 -8.38
N MET A 57 3.69 -19.23 -8.72
CA MET A 57 4.51 -18.38 -7.84
C MET A 57 3.89 -17.00 -7.60
N CYS A 58 3.31 -16.37 -8.61
CA CYS A 58 2.60 -15.10 -8.45
C CYS A 58 1.37 -15.25 -7.54
N TRP A 59 0.59 -16.31 -7.71
CA TRP A 59 -0.55 -16.60 -6.84
C TRP A 59 -0.11 -16.89 -5.40
N SER A 60 0.98 -17.65 -5.21
CA SER A 60 1.51 -17.93 -3.86
C SER A 60 1.94 -16.63 -3.15
N MET A 61 2.48 -15.66 -3.89
CA MET A 61 2.86 -14.36 -3.34
C MET A 61 1.62 -13.56 -2.89
N VAL A 62 0.53 -13.59 -3.66
CA VAL A 62 -0.74 -12.95 -3.27
C VAL A 62 -1.28 -13.58 -1.98
N ILE A 63 -1.35 -14.91 -1.92
CA ILE A 63 -1.83 -15.64 -0.75
C ILE A 63 -0.94 -15.36 0.47
N TYR A 64 0.38 -15.41 0.30
CA TYR A 64 1.34 -15.07 1.35
C TYR A 64 1.11 -13.67 1.92
N THR A 65 0.88 -12.68 1.05
CA THR A 65 0.66 -11.29 1.47
C THR A 65 -0.59 -11.19 2.35
N GLN A 66 -1.68 -11.90 2.03
CA GLN A 66 -2.89 -11.92 2.86
C GLN A 66 -2.63 -12.59 4.21
N ILE A 67 -1.91 -13.71 4.23
CA ILE A 67 -1.51 -14.39 5.48
C ILE A 67 -0.66 -13.45 6.34
N ALA A 68 0.31 -12.76 5.74
CA ALA A 68 1.19 -11.83 6.45
C ALA A 68 0.41 -10.66 7.08
N ILE A 69 -0.58 -10.10 6.36
CA ILE A 69 -1.47 -9.05 6.91
C ILE A 69 -2.24 -9.59 8.10
N PHE A 70 -2.84 -10.77 7.97
CA PHE A 70 -3.62 -11.37 9.04
C PHE A 70 -2.78 -11.58 10.31
N ILE A 71 -1.58 -12.14 10.15
CA ILE A 71 -0.65 -12.36 11.26
C ILE A 71 -0.26 -11.02 11.91
N ASN A 72 0.18 -10.03 11.13
CA ASN A 72 0.61 -8.74 11.66
C ASN A 72 -0.54 -8.01 12.37
N THR A 73 -1.72 -7.98 11.74
CA THR A 73 -2.89 -7.29 12.27
C THR A 73 -3.43 -7.95 13.55
N TYR A 74 -3.32 -9.27 13.69
CA TYR A 74 -3.68 -9.96 14.93
C TYR A 74 -2.88 -9.45 16.13
N TYR A 75 -1.55 -9.33 15.98
CA TYR A 75 -0.70 -8.83 17.05
C TYR A 75 -0.86 -7.33 17.29
N THR A 76 -1.03 -6.55 16.22
CA THR A 76 -1.29 -5.11 16.32
C THR A 76 -2.65 -4.85 16.97
N GLY A 77 -3.67 -5.63 16.64
CA GLY A 77 -4.98 -5.56 17.25
C GLY A 77 -4.94 -5.82 18.75
N LYS A 78 -4.15 -6.79 19.20
CA LYS A 78 -3.98 -7.10 20.63
C LYS A 78 -3.22 -6.01 21.41
N LEU A 79 -2.31 -5.29 20.75
CA LEU A 79 -1.44 -4.29 21.40
C LEU A 79 -1.96 -2.86 21.31
N PHE A 80 -2.69 -2.53 20.23
CA PHE A 80 -3.13 -1.15 19.92
C PHE A 80 -4.64 -1.04 19.73
N HIS A 81 -5.39 -2.14 19.86
CA HIS A 81 -6.82 -2.22 19.52
C HIS A 81 -7.13 -1.90 18.05
N LEU A 82 -6.13 -1.91 17.17
CA LEU A 82 -6.27 -1.72 15.73
C LEU A 82 -6.45 -3.08 15.04
N GLY A 83 -7.66 -3.60 15.08
CA GLY A 83 -8.02 -4.89 14.50
C GLY A 83 -8.02 -4.89 12.97
N TYR A 84 -8.11 -6.09 12.36
CA TYR A 84 -8.14 -6.25 10.90
C TYR A 84 -9.30 -5.48 10.25
N ARG A 85 -10.48 -5.48 10.87
CA ARG A 85 -11.66 -4.78 10.35
C ARG A 85 -11.47 -3.25 10.34
N GLU A 86 -10.90 -2.70 11.39
CA GLU A 86 -10.64 -1.25 11.51
C GLU A 86 -9.65 -0.81 10.42
N GLN A 87 -8.52 -1.52 10.28
CA GLN A 87 -7.53 -1.22 9.25
C GLN A 87 -8.09 -1.37 7.84
N LEU A 88 -8.93 -2.38 7.60
CA LEU A 88 -9.57 -2.56 6.30
C LEU A 88 -10.57 -1.44 6.00
N THR A 89 -11.35 -1.03 7.00
CA THR A 89 -12.34 0.07 6.86
C THR A 89 -11.64 1.39 6.56
N ASP A 90 -10.51 1.65 7.20
CA ASP A 90 -9.70 2.85 6.95
C ASP A 90 -9.04 2.82 5.57
N PHE A 91 -8.58 1.65 5.13
CA PHE A 91 -7.92 1.48 3.82
C PHE A 91 -8.91 1.56 2.64
N LEU A 92 -10.12 1.01 2.78
CA LEU A 92 -11.09 0.84 1.70
C LEU A 92 -11.44 2.15 0.97
N PRO A 93 -11.73 3.27 1.66
CA PRO A 93 -12.05 4.54 0.98
C PRO A 93 -10.89 5.07 0.13
N TYR A 94 -9.65 4.94 0.60
CA TYR A 94 -8.48 5.36 -0.18
C TYR A 94 -8.26 4.49 -1.40
N PHE A 95 -8.52 3.19 -1.27
CA PHE A 95 -8.48 2.26 -2.38
C PHE A 95 -9.49 2.61 -3.47
N PHE A 96 -10.75 2.88 -3.10
CA PHE A 96 -11.77 3.29 -4.06
C PHE A 96 -11.44 4.64 -4.71
N MET A 97 -10.90 5.60 -3.97
CA MET A 97 -10.44 6.87 -4.54
C MET A 97 -9.32 6.66 -5.55
N ALA A 98 -8.37 5.78 -5.26
CA ALA A 98 -7.29 5.44 -6.18
C ALA A 98 -7.83 4.76 -7.45
N LEU A 99 -8.81 3.86 -7.33
CA LEU A 99 -9.47 3.26 -8.49
C LEU A 99 -10.16 4.32 -9.36
N LEU A 100 -10.94 5.21 -8.75
CA LEU A 100 -11.62 6.31 -9.46
C LEU A 100 -10.62 7.24 -10.16
N ALA A 101 -9.51 7.57 -9.51
CA ALA A 101 -8.47 8.41 -10.09
C ALA A 101 -7.78 7.77 -11.31
N ASN A 102 -7.78 6.44 -11.40
CA ASN A 102 -7.18 5.72 -12.52
C ASN A 102 -8.11 5.52 -13.72
N ILE A 103 -9.42 5.75 -13.60
CA ILE A 103 -10.37 5.59 -14.72
C ILE A 103 -9.99 6.46 -15.94
N PRO A 104 -9.71 7.77 -15.80
CA PRO A 104 -9.31 8.59 -16.94
C PRO A 104 -7.99 8.14 -17.57
N THR A 105 -7.05 7.66 -16.76
CA THR A 105 -5.78 7.10 -17.22
C THR A 105 -6.00 5.86 -18.08
N TYR A 106 -6.95 5.00 -17.69
CA TYR A 106 -7.33 3.84 -18.49
C TYR A 106 -7.94 4.25 -19.83
N MET A 107 -8.73 5.32 -19.87
CA MET A 107 -9.28 5.86 -21.14
C MET A 107 -8.18 6.38 -22.08
N LEU A 108 -7.07 6.89 -21.53
CA LEU A 108 -5.92 7.32 -22.33
C LEU A 108 -5.25 6.16 -23.10
N THR A 109 -5.37 4.92 -22.65
CA THR A 109 -4.78 3.76 -23.35
C THR A 109 -5.43 3.49 -24.71
N TYR A 110 -6.64 4.00 -24.96
CA TYR A 110 -7.32 3.91 -26.25
C TYR A 110 -6.90 4.99 -27.25
N THR A 111 -6.06 5.93 -26.84
CA THR A 111 -5.55 6.98 -27.74
C THR A 111 -4.29 6.47 -28.48
N SER A 112 -4.05 6.99 -29.68
CA SER A 112 -2.88 6.65 -30.52
C SER A 112 -1.58 7.34 -30.10
N LEU A 113 -1.47 7.76 -28.85
CA LEU A 113 -0.27 8.38 -28.28
C LEU A 113 0.85 7.36 -28.06
N SER A 114 2.11 7.82 -28.06
CA SER A 114 3.24 6.94 -27.74
C SER A 114 3.14 6.40 -26.30
N ILE A 115 3.65 5.19 -26.06
CA ILE A 115 3.60 4.53 -24.74
C ILE A 115 4.19 5.42 -23.65
N VAL A 116 5.29 6.10 -23.94
CA VAL A 116 5.96 7.00 -22.98
C VAL A 116 5.08 8.18 -22.60
N THR A 117 4.42 8.82 -23.59
CA THR A 117 3.50 9.93 -23.32
C THR A 117 2.26 9.49 -22.57
N GLN A 118 1.72 8.28 -22.87
CA GLN A 118 0.59 7.72 -22.14
C GLN A 118 0.93 7.49 -20.65
N ILE A 119 2.12 6.95 -20.34
CA ILE A 119 2.58 6.72 -18.97
C ILE A 119 2.75 8.05 -18.22
N LEU A 120 3.42 9.04 -18.83
CA LEU A 120 3.66 10.33 -18.19
C LEU A 120 2.37 11.11 -17.95
N LEU A 121 1.54 11.26 -18.98
CA LEU A 121 0.27 11.97 -18.86
C LEU A 121 -0.70 11.24 -17.93
N GLY A 122 -0.81 9.91 -18.07
CA GLY A 122 -1.67 9.08 -17.20
C GLY A 122 -1.25 9.16 -15.74
N GLY A 123 0.06 9.10 -15.46
CA GLY A 123 0.59 9.24 -14.10
C GLY A 123 0.30 10.62 -13.50
N LEU A 124 0.52 11.70 -14.25
CA LEU A 124 0.22 13.07 -13.81
C LEU A 124 -1.28 13.29 -13.60
N MET A 125 -2.13 12.80 -14.50
CA MET A 125 -3.58 12.90 -14.38
C MET A 125 -4.11 12.13 -13.17
N SER A 126 -3.71 10.87 -12.99
CA SER A 126 -4.16 10.06 -11.86
C SER A 126 -3.74 10.66 -10.52
N LEU A 127 -2.52 11.19 -10.44
CA LEU A 127 -2.00 11.85 -9.23
C LEU A 127 -2.76 13.14 -8.93
N SER A 128 -3.03 13.96 -9.95
CA SER A 128 -3.78 15.21 -9.80
C SER A 128 -5.22 14.95 -9.33
N ILE A 129 -5.89 13.96 -9.94
CA ILE A 129 -7.27 13.59 -9.57
C ILE A 129 -7.30 13.01 -8.16
N TYR A 130 -6.32 12.16 -7.78
CA TYR A 130 -6.24 11.59 -6.45
C TYR A 130 -6.08 12.67 -5.37
N ILE A 131 -5.18 13.65 -5.58
CA ILE A 131 -5.00 14.79 -4.66
C ILE A 131 -6.29 15.62 -4.56
N LEU A 132 -6.98 15.83 -5.69
CA LEU A 132 -8.24 16.56 -5.71
C LEU A 132 -9.33 15.83 -4.92
N LEU A 133 -9.44 14.52 -5.04
CA LEU A 133 -10.37 13.69 -4.27
C LEU A 133 -10.06 13.74 -2.77
N LEU A 134 -8.78 13.69 -2.37
CA LEU A 134 -8.38 13.85 -0.98
C LEU A 134 -8.75 15.22 -0.42
N LYS A 135 -8.58 16.27 -1.21
CA LYS A 135 -8.96 17.64 -0.83
C LYS A 135 -10.47 17.79 -0.63
N ILE A 136 -11.28 17.17 -1.51
CA ILE A 136 -12.75 17.19 -1.40
C ILE A 136 -13.21 16.46 -0.12
N LYS A 137 -12.58 15.33 0.20
CA LYS A 137 -12.89 14.56 1.42
C LYS A 137 -12.51 15.30 2.70
N ARG A 138 -11.68 16.36 2.63
CA ARG A 138 -11.11 17.07 3.79
C ARG A 138 -10.45 16.11 4.78
N ASP A 139 -9.63 15.22 4.27
CA ASP A 139 -8.95 14.22 5.08
C ASP A 139 -7.95 14.89 6.03
N ASP A 140 -7.94 14.46 7.30
CA ASP A 140 -7.04 15.00 8.33
C ASP A 140 -5.56 14.84 7.91
N MET A 141 -5.23 13.75 7.21
CA MET A 141 -3.88 13.53 6.67
C MET A 141 -3.51 14.55 5.59
N TYR A 142 -4.46 14.92 4.71
CA TYR A 142 -4.22 15.94 3.69
C TYR A 142 -3.98 17.31 4.34
N LEU A 143 -4.80 17.70 5.33
CA LEU A 143 -4.65 18.95 6.06
C LEU A 143 -3.32 19.01 6.81
N LEU A 144 -2.87 17.91 7.38
CA LEU A 144 -1.58 17.82 8.07
C LEU A 144 -0.42 18.00 7.09
N ILE A 145 -0.46 17.35 5.93
CA ILE A 145 0.56 17.50 4.87
C ILE A 145 0.59 18.96 4.33
N GLU A 146 -0.57 19.55 4.07
CA GLU A 146 -0.71 20.93 3.62
C GLU A 146 -0.08 21.90 4.63
N HIS A 147 -0.38 21.72 5.91
CA HIS A 147 0.19 22.54 6.99
C HIS A 147 1.71 22.36 7.09
N MET A 148 2.22 21.15 6.96
CA MET A 148 3.66 20.88 6.95
C MET A 148 4.36 21.52 5.74
N LEU A 149 3.79 21.42 4.55
CA LEU A 149 4.34 22.03 3.34
C LEU A 149 4.35 23.58 3.44
N LEU A 150 3.27 24.17 3.91
CA LEU A 150 3.18 25.61 4.11
C LEU A 150 4.18 26.11 5.16
N SER A 151 4.37 25.38 6.24
CA SER A 151 5.35 25.72 7.28
C SER A 151 6.80 25.61 6.75
N TYR A 152 7.07 24.59 5.92
CA TYR A 152 8.38 24.42 5.26
C TYR A 152 8.67 25.56 4.25
N CYS A 153 7.68 25.91 3.41
CA CYS A 153 7.80 27.03 2.47
C CYS A 153 8.03 28.38 3.19
N LYS A 154 7.29 28.63 4.29
CA LYS A 154 7.51 29.84 5.11
C LYS A 154 8.92 29.90 5.70
N ARG A 155 9.44 28.77 6.20
CA ARG A 155 10.83 28.71 6.72
C ARG A 155 11.88 28.95 5.64
N LYS A 156 11.64 28.52 4.41
CA LYS A 156 12.57 28.70 3.30
C LYS A 156 12.54 30.13 2.73
N MET A 157 11.41 30.83 2.79
CA MET A 157 11.29 32.24 2.39
C MET A 157 11.79 33.21 3.45
N ALA A 158 11.93 32.78 4.70
CA ALA A 158 12.44 33.58 5.82
C ALA A 158 13.99 33.49 6.01
N ARG A 159 14.66 32.72 5.15
CA ARG A 159 16.12 32.63 5.04
C ARG A 159 16.63 33.33 3.79
#